data_1e17923d3af659d2feb10f9be00c2e5b
#
_entry.id   1e17923d3af659d2feb10f9be00c2e5b
#
_cell.length_a   1.000
_cell.length_b   1.000
_cell.length_c   1.000
_cell.angle_alpha   90.00
_cell.angle_beta   90.00
_cell.angle_gamma   90.00
#
_symmetry.space_group_name_H-M   'P 1'
#
loop_
_entity.id
_entity.type
_entity.pdbx_description
1 polymer ?
#
loop_
_entity_poly.entity_id
_entity_poly.type
_entity_poly.pdbx_seq_one_letter_code
_entity_poly.pdbx_strand_id
1 'polypeptide(L)'
;MGERCSSCDGEESVSVDSSGKVTNVHKTGESSQVGLDVAAIGGMYANSMYLVGTNDGFGVNNQGVLSAQNTLTIDSTGKLQNTGTIAATDADITTKSFEQMNRGKLYVDTAKITTDSVIQKGNTETKDAPVMIAQKDLSIATNSIVNTDGSVIKAEGQLQLGKTMDSTGTVSGKIDRIVNTASTIEFGQGGALYAKSVDNKNGGITLKRVAVGEKEHVKNEVAPSGSIKRYQLSEERIYGHDDEIPKDKVVVHSSENLQLSVYGDPKDSWTKYEYDRTREKDVVDTSNPGRIISGGDLHMDVDHMTNEASQISAAGDITGTVGQYEQSNPKGNEYITEDGTATSYSRRRRHGWDTTNIREANYKNTIVNPTDVPVAVYGSHVEHSTSDATVDTS
;
A
#
# COMPACT_ATOMS: atom_id res chain seq x y z
N MET A 1 -43.70 -17.77 -20.57
CA MET A 1 -42.87 -17.54 -21.77
C MET A 1 -41.84 -16.52 -21.34
N GLY A 2 -40.62 -16.95 -21.12
CA GLY A 2 -39.55 -16.02 -20.72
C GLY A 2 -39.07 -15.22 -21.95
N GLU A 3 -39.15 -13.94 -21.87
CA GLU A 3 -38.55 -13.08 -22.91
C GLU A 3 -37.01 -13.21 -22.86
N ARG A 4 -36.45 -13.61 -23.98
CA ARG A 4 -35.01 -13.58 -24.20
C ARG A 4 -34.66 -12.28 -24.92
N CYS A 5 -33.77 -11.51 -24.35
CA CYS A 5 -33.21 -10.35 -25.02
C CYS A 5 -31.96 -10.78 -25.77
N SER A 6 -31.96 -10.64 -27.07
CA SER A 6 -30.79 -10.86 -27.91
C SER A 6 -30.56 -9.61 -28.77
N SER A 7 -29.35 -9.09 -28.79
CA SER A 7 -28.95 -7.99 -29.67
C SER A 7 -27.72 -8.42 -30.47
N CYS A 8 -27.82 -8.27 -31.79
CA CYS A 8 -26.74 -8.50 -32.72
C CYS A 8 -26.61 -7.26 -33.63
N ASP A 9 -25.39 -6.75 -33.80
CA ASP A 9 -25.14 -5.58 -34.63
C ASP A 9 -24.24 -5.96 -35.81
N GLY A 10 -24.65 -5.51 -37.02
CA GLY A 10 -23.88 -5.72 -38.22
C GLY A 10 -23.99 -7.11 -38.87
N GLU A 11 -25.02 -7.92 -38.54
CA GLU A 11 -25.19 -9.29 -39.03
C GLU A 11 -26.55 -9.51 -39.70
N GLU A 12 -26.58 -10.29 -40.78
CA GLU A 12 -27.83 -10.65 -41.46
C GLU A 12 -28.58 -11.74 -40.76
N SER A 13 -27.91 -12.70 -40.12
CA SER A 13 -28.57 -13.79 -39.41
C SER A 13 -27.72 -14.40 -38.31
N VAL A 14 -28.36 -14.75 -37.21
CA VAL A 14 -27.78 -15.47 -36.09
C VAL A 14 -28.58 -16.73 -35.84
N SER A 15 -27.88 -17.87 -35.79
CA SER A 15 -28.47 -19.16 -35.41
C SER A 15 -28.17 -19.47 -33.96
N VAL A 16 -29.19 -19.86 -33.20
CA VAL A 16 -29.05 -20.26 -31.80
C VAL A 16 -29.55 -21.69 -31.62
N ASP A 17 -28.87 -22.46 -30.77
CA ASP A 17 -29.34 -23.82 -30.41
C ASP A 17 -30.51 -23.80 -29.41
N SER A 18 -30.98 -24.97 -29.03
CA SER A 18 -32.10 -25.11 -28.10
C SER A 18 -31.82 -24.62 -26.67
N SER A 19 -30.54 -24.41 -26.33
CA SER A 19 -30.11 -23.81 -25.06
C SER A 19 -29.96 -22.28 -25.13
N GLY A 20 -30.13 -21.70 -26.33
CA GLY A 20 -29.93 -20.27 -26.59
C GLY A 20 -28.49 -19.86 -26.86
N LYS A 21 -27.59 -20.83 -27.06
CA LYS A 21 -26.22 -20.56 -27.45
C LYS A 21 -26.13 -20.27 -28.94
N VAL A 22 -25.40 -19.22 -29.30
CA VAL A 22 -25.14 -18.88 -30.70
C VAL A 22 -24.26 -19.94 -31.35
N THR A 23 -24.79 -20.52 -32.44
CA THR A 23 -24.10 -21.60 -33.17
C THR A 23 -23.56 -21.13 -34.51
N ASN A 24 -24.11 -20.08 -35.10
CA ASN A 24 -23.63 -19.51 -36.35
C ASN A 24 -24.01 -18.04 -36.50
N VAL A 25 -23.13 -17.25 -37.09
CA VAL A 25 -23.34 -15.81 -37.37
C VAL A 25 -22.92 -15.52 -38.80
N HIS A 26 -23.78 -14.94 -39.59
CA HIS A 26 -23.50 -14.58 -40.95
C HIS A 26 -23.37 -13.04 -41.03
N LYS A 27 -22.19 -12.54 -41.44
CA LYS A 27 -21.84 -11.11 -41.46
C LYS A 27 -22.07 -10.49 -42.84
N THR A 28 -22.75 -9.34 -42.86
CA THR A 28 -22.82 -8.48 -44.03
C THR A 28 -22.86 -7.02 -43.62
N GLY A 29 -21.75 -6.34 -43.64
CA GLY A 29 -21.73 -4.88 -43.40
C GLY A 29 -20.46 -4.35 -42.75
N GLU A 30 -20.31 -3.01 -42.73
CA GLU A 30 -19.23 -2.33 -42.02
C GLU A 30 -19.48 -2.35 -40.49
N SER A 31 -18.42 -2.63 -39.72
CA SER A 31 -18.50 -2.77 -38.27
C SER A 31 -18.67 -1.44 -37.52
N SER A 32 -19.67 -1.35 -36.67
CA SER A 32 -19.72 -0.32 -35.62
C SER A 32 -18.74 -0.66 -34.49
N GLN A 33 -18.05 0.36 -33.94
CA GLN A 33 -17.14 0.16 -32.82
C GLN A 33 -17.89 -0.07 -31.48
N VAL A 34 -19.14 0.36 -31.37
CA VAL A 34 -20.01 0.13 -30.21
C VAL A 34 -21.27 -0.56 -30.71
N GLY A 35 -21.42 -1.81 -30.34
CA GLY A 35 -22.56 -2.61 -30.74
C GLY A 35 -23.78 -2.46 -29.84
N LEU A 36 -23.57 -2.26 -28.54
CA LEU A 36 -24.62 -2.01 -27.58
C LEU A 36 -24.26 -0.83 -26.68
N ASP A 37 -25.13 0.19 -26.69
CA ASP A 37 -25.02 1.35 -25.81
C ASP A 37 -26.28 1.48 -24.93
N VAL A 38 -26.12 1.28 -23.64
CA VAL A 38 -27.16 1.44 -22.63
C VAL A 38 -26.97 2.79 -21.94
N ALA A 39 -27.83 3.75 -22.28
CA ALA A 39 -27.75 5.09 -21.74
C ALA A 39 -27.94 5.14 -20.21
N ALA A 40 -27.43 6.18 -19.57
CA ALA A 40 -27.43 6.35 -18.12
C ALA A 40 -28.82 6.30 -17.44
N ILE A 41 -29.86 6.68 -18.15
CA ILE A 41 -31.25 6.59 -17.68
C ILE A 41 -32.02 5.41 -18.28
N GLY A 42 -31.33 4.54 -19.02
CA GLY A 42 -31.89 3.35 -19.65
C GLY A 42 -31.55 2.09 -18.88
N GLY A 43 -32.22 1.02 -19.24
CA GLY A 43 -31.96 -0.30 -18.66
C GLY A 43 -32.52 -1.40 -19.52
N MET A 44 -31.89 -2.56 -19.47
CA MET A 44 -32.35 -3.81 -20.05
C MET A 44 -32.63 -4.78 -18.89
N TYR A 45 -33.83 -5.33 -18.91
CA TYR A 45 -34.30 -6.24 -17.85
C TYR A 45 -34.86 -7.48 -18.50
N ALA A 46 -34.36 -8.65 -18.14
CA ALA A 46 -34.86 -9.92 -18.69
C ALA A 46 -34.63 -11.05 -17.67
N ASN A 47 -35.26 -12.18 -17.95
CA ASN A 47 -34.99 -13.40 -17.18
C ASN A 47 -33.59 -13.94 -17.48
N SER A 48 -33.22 -13.96 -18.77
CA SER A 48 -31.85 -14.25 -19.23
C SER A 48 -31.48 -13.33 -20.37
N MET A 49 -30.21 -12.92 -20.43
CA MET A 49 -29.65 -12.05 -21.46
C MET A 49 -28.51 -12.75 -22.17
N TYR A 50 -28.48 -12.60 -23.50
CA TYR A 50 -27.38 -13.03 -24.34
C TYR A 50 -26.98 -11.86 -25.23
N LEU A 51 -25.83 -11.28 -24.96
CA LEU A 51 -25.26 -10.17 -25.72
C LEU A 51 -24.05 -10.71 -26.48
N VAL A 52 -24.18 -10.83 -27.79
CA VAL A 52 -23.15 -11.40 -28.65
C VAL A 52 -22.74 -10.40 -29.70
N GLY A 53 -21.45 -10.13 -29.77
CA GLY A 53 -20.83 -9.26 -30.77
C GLY A 53 -19.66 -9.94 -31.46
N THR A 54 -19.78 -10.16 -32.74
CA THR A 54 -18.80 -10.94 -33.52
C THR A 54 -17.91 -10.08 -34.42
N ASN A 55 -18.19 -8.79 -34.54
CA ASN A 55 -17.37 -7.88 -35.32
C ASN A 55 -16.12 -7.46 -34.54
N ASP A 56 -15.01 -7.29 -35.22
CA ASP A 56 -13.78 -6.80 -34.61
C ASP A 56 -14.02 -5.42 -33.99
N GLY A 57 -13.74 -5.31 -32.68
CA GLY A 57 -13.97 -4.08 -31.94
C GLY A 57 -15.40 -3.85 -31.46
N PHE A 58 -16.35 -4.75 -31.75
CA PHE A 58 -17.70 -4.68 -31.19
C PHE A 58 -17.63 -4.68 -29.67
N GLY A 59 -18.19 -3.65 -29.06
CA GLY A 59 -18.17 -3.42 -27.63
C GLY A 59 -19.53 -3.22 -27.03
N VAL A 60 -19.61 -3.40 -25.72
CA VAL A 60 -20.78 -3.09 -24.90
C VAL A 60 -20.41 -1.90 -24.01
N ASN A 61 -21.18 -0.81 -24.10
CA ASN A 61 -21.07 0.35 -23.22
C ASN A 61 -22.33 0.39 -22.34
N ASN A 62 -22.17 0.16 -21.03
CA ASN A 62 -23.26 0.25 -20.08
C ASN A 62 -23.07 1.44 -19.15
N GLN A 63 -23.94 2.44 -19.27
CA GLN A 63 -24.05 3.56 -18.33
C GLN A 63 -25.32 3.47 -17.48
N GLY A 64 -26.26 2.59 -17.85
CA GLY A 64 -27.54 2.36 -17.19
C GLY A 64 -27.55 1.06 -16.39
N VAL A 65 -28.57 0.24 -16.62
CA VAL A 65 -28.76 -1.03 -15.90
C VAL A 65 -28.91 -2.18 -16.87
N LEU A 66 -28.06 -3.19 -16.74
CA LEU A 66 -28.25 -4.52 -17.33
C LEU A 66 -28.61 -5.48 -16.20
N SER A 67 -29.84 -6.00 -16.18
CA SER A 67 -30.30 -6.88 -15.11
C SER A 67 -30.96 -8.14 -15.66
N ALA A 68 -30.30 -9.27 -15.43
CA ALA A 68 -30.83 -10.59 -15.72
C ALA A 68 -31.22 -11.29 -14.40
N GLN A 69 -32.44 -11.81 -14.32
CA GLN A 69 -32.87 -12.54 -13.11
C GLN A 69 -32.10 -13.84 -12.91
N ASN A 70 -31.72 -14.51 -13.99
CA ASN A 70 -30.97 -15.75 -13.95
C ASN A 70 -29.59 -15.58 -14.60
N THR A 71 -29.48 -15.70 -15.91
CA THR A 71 -28.22 -15.78 -16.59
C THR A 71 -27.95 -14.54 -17.45
N LEU A 72 -26.78 -13.98 -17.33
CA LEU A 72 -26.22 -12.97 -18.23
C LEU A 72 -25.02 -13.57 -18.95
N THR A 73 -25.10 -13.66 -20.27
CA THR A 73 -23.96 -14.01 -21.13
C THR A 73 -23.59 -12.80 -21.96
N ILE A 74 -22.33 -12.39 -21.89
CA ILE A 74 -21.74 -11.39 -22.77
C ILE A 74 -20.57 -12.06 -23.50
N ASP A 75 -20.70 -12.19 -24.82
CA ASP A 75 -19.63 -12.70 -25.67
C ASP A 75 -19.32 -11.66 -26.75
N SER A 76 -18.24 -10.93 -26.58
CA SER A 76 -17.88 -9.77 -27.38
C SER A 76 -16.39 -9.77 -27.73
N THR A 77 -16.09 -9.54 -29.00
CA THR A 77 -14.70 -9.37 -29.47
C THR A 77 -14.11 -8.01 -29.12
N GLY A 78 -14.91 -7.07 -28.62
CA GLY A 78 -14.50 -5.74 -28.22
C GLY A 78 -14.47 -5.55 -26.72
N LYS A 79 -14.60 -4.30 -26.31
CA LYS A 79 -14.57 -3.84 -24.93
C LYS A 79 -15.94 -3.92 -24.28
N LEU A 80 -16.02 -4.42 -23.03
CA LEU A 80 -17.12 -4.15 -22.12
C LEU A 80 -16.74 -2.97 -21.22
N GLN A 81 -17.37 -1.82 -21.42
CA GLN A 81 -17.24 -0.66 -20.54
C GLN A 81 -18.47 -0.52 -19.66
N ASN A 82 -18.29 -0.44 -18.35
CA ASN A 82 -19.38 -0.32 -17.40
C ASN A 82 -19.15 0.83 -16.42
N THR A 83 -20.00 1.84 -16.50
CA THR A 83 -20.13 2.92 -15.51
C THR A 83 -21.48 2.90 -14.78
N GLY A 84 -22.36 1.98 -15.20
CA GLY A 84 -23.68 1.71 -14.64
C GLY A 84 -23.70 0.45 -13.77
N THR A 85 -24.80 -0.27 -13.82
CA THR A 85 -24.98 -1.51 -13.05
C THR A 85 -25.18 -2.70 -13.96
N ILE A 86 -24.46 -3.76 -13.72
CA ILE A 86 -24.68 -5.09 -14.28
C ILE A 86 -25.05 -6.01 -13.13
N ALA A 87 -26.18 -6.69 -13.23
CA ALA A 87 -26.67 -7.61 -12.21
C ALA A 87 -27.20 -8.90 -12.82
N ALA A 88 -26.85 -10.05 -12.23
CA ALA A 88 -27.35 -11.35 -12.62
C ALA A 88 -27.21 -12.35 -11.47
N THR A 89 -27.92 -13.49 -11.53
CA THR A 89 -27.61 -14.64 -10.67
C THR A 89 -26.31 -15.26 -11.17
N ASP A 90 -26.22 -15.65 -12.42
CA ASP A 90 -25.02 -16.21 -13.03
C ASP A 90 -24.56 -15.35 -14.21
N ALA A 91 -23.30 -14.96 -14.23
CA ALA A 91 -22.72 -14.21 -15.32
C ALA A 91 -21.58 -14.99 -15.99
N ASP A 92 -21.62 -15.04 -17.31
CA ASP A 92 -20.54 -15.55 -18.16
C ASP A 92 -20.12 -14.45 -19.15
N ILE A 93 -18.94 -13.88 -18.92
CA ILE A 93 -18.49 -12.69 -19.63
C ILE A 93 -17.18 -13.01 -20.35
N THR A 94 -17.24 -13.00 -21.67
CA THR A 94 -16.05 -13.10 -22.54
C THR A 94 -15.92 -11.82 -23.35
N THR A 95 -14.81 -11.09 -23.16
CA THR A 95 -14.57 -9.81 -23.85
C THR A 95 -13.07 -9.61 -24.07
N LYS A 96 -12.71 -8.66 -24.95
CA LYS A 96 -11.30 -8.27 -25.09
C LYS A 96 -10.80 -7.48 -23.89
N SER A 97 -11.63 -6.57 -23.34
CA SER A 97 -11.31 -5.78 -22.16
C SER A 97 -12.57 -5.57 -21.33
N PHE A 98 -12.50 -5.79 -20.03
CA PHE A 98 -13.56 -5.43 -19.11
C PHE A 98 -13.15 -4.24 -18.28
N GLU A 99 -13.75 -3.08 -18.54
CA GLU A 99 -13.45 -1.83 -17.88
C GLU A 99 -14.63 -1.36 -17.03
N GLN A 100 -14.42 -1.26 -15.73
CA GLN A 100 -15.37 -0.61 -14.82
C GLN A 100 -14.76 0.68 -14.28
N MET A 101 -15.49 1.77 -14.40
CA MET A 101 -15.02 3.09 -14.00
C MET A 101 -16.05 3.82 -13.14
N ASN A 102 -15.59 4.71 -12.32
CA ASN A 102 -16.43 5.55 -11.46
C ASN A 102 -17.38 4.72 -10.59
N ARG A 103 -18.69 4.74 -10.91
CA ARG A 103 -19.76 4.01 -10.19
C ARG A 103 -20.10 2.66 -10.79
N GLY A 104 -19.32 2.15 -11.73
CA GLY A 104 -19.57 0.87 -12.35
C GLY A 104 -19.73 -0.27 -11.34
N LYS A 105 -20.77 -1.05 -11.48
CA LYS A 105 -21.12 -2.13 -10.54
C LYS A 105 -21.37 -3.41 -11.29
N LEU A 106 -20.76 -4.49 -10.84
CA LEU A 106 -21.12 -5.86 -11.17
C LEU A 106 -21.56 -6.56 -9.89
N TYR A 107 -22.80 -6.95 -9.83
CA TYR A 107 -23.39 -7.71 -8.72
C TYR A 107 -23.96 -9.04 -9.24
N VAL A 108 -23.40 -10.14 -8.78
CA VAL A 108 -23.79 -11.48 -9.21
C VAL A 108 -23.78 -12.44 -8.02
N ASP A 109 -24.43 -13.59 -8.16
CA ASP A 109 -24.18 -14.71 -7.25
C ASP A 109 -22.88 -15.40 -7.66
N THR A 110 -22.78 -15.83 -8.94
CA THR A 110 -21.55 -16.41 -9.49
C THR A 110 -21.16 -15.72 -10.79
N ALA A 111 -19.85 -15.61 -11.05
CA ALA A 111 -19.38 -15.13 -12.33
C ALA A 111 -18.13 -15.86 -12.83
N LYS A 112 -18.11 -16.03 -14.14
CA LYS A 112 -16.93 -16.42 -14.93
C LYS A 112 -16.59 -15.30 -15.89
N ILE A 113 -15.38 -14.79 -15.81
CA ILE A 113 -14.91 -13.67 -16.63
C ILE A 113 -13.65 -14.09 -17.37
N THR A 114 -13.70 -14.08 -18.70
CA THR A 114 -12.55 -14.32 -19.56
C THR A 114 -12.29 -13.06 -20.39
N THR A 115 -11.11 -12.48 -20.23
CA THR A 115 -10.76 -11.23 -20.91
C THR A 115 -9.24 -11.05 -21.01
N ASP A 116 -8.74 -10.22 -21.94
CA ASP A 116 -7.32 -9.87 -21.95
C ASP A 116 -6.95 -8.93 -20.80
N SER A 117 -7.88 -8.07 -20.37
CA SER A 117 -7.62 -7.14 -19.28
C SER A 117 -8.87 -6.83 -18.45
N VAL A 118 -8.70 -6.77 -17.14
CA VAL A 118 -9.67 -6.22 -16.19
C VAL A 118 -9.14 -4.88 -15.67
N ILE A 119 -9.92 -3.81 -15.86
CA ILE A 119 -9.57 -2.48 -15.39
C ILE A 119 -10.71 -1.98 -14.50
N GLN A 120 -10.41 -1.80 -13.22
CA GLN A 120 -11.29 -1.13 -12.27
C GLN A 120 -10.60 0.16 -11.80
N LYS A 121 -11.25 1.29 -12.06
CA LYS A 121 -10.66 2.59 -11.72
C LYS A 121 -11.71 3.51 -11.10
N GLY A 122 -11.47 3.88 -9.85
CA GLY A 122 -12.26 4.89 -9.15
C GLY A 122 -11.98 6.32 -9.62
N ASN A 123 -12.77 7.23 -9.13
CA ASN A 123 -12.60 8.66 -9.33
C ASN A 123 -12.13 9.28 -8.01
N THR A 124 -10.91 9.77 -7.98
CA THR A 124 -10.30 10.34 -6.77
C THR A 124 -10.93 11.67 -6.35
N GLU A 125 -11.56 12.38 -7.27
CA GLU A 125 -12.23 13.66 -7.01
C GLU A 125 -13.61 13.45 -6.38
N THR A 126 -14.45 12.61 -7.00
CA THR A 126 -15.82 12.32 -6.51
C THR A 126 -15.87 11.26 -5.42
N LYS A 127 -14.76 10.51 -5.21
CA LYS A 127 -14.67 9.34 -4.33
C LYS A 127 -15.57 8.17 -4.77
N ASP A 128 -16.06 8.20 -5.98
CA ASP A 128 -16.78 7.07 -6.57
C ASP A 128 -15.79 5.98 -6.98
N ALA A 129 -16.10 4.74 -6.68
CA ALA A 129 -15.25 3.62 -7.05
C ALA A 129 -16.09 2.43 -7.56
N PRO A 130 -15.64 1.75 -8.62
CA PRO A 130 -16.34 0.60 -9.14
C PRO A 130 -16.19 -0.60 -8.21
N VAL A 131 -17.21 -1.46 -8.26
CA VAL A 131 -17.21 -2.69 -7.49
C VAL A 131 -17.60 -3.88 -8.38
N MET A 132 -16.88 -4.99 -8.20
CA MET A 132 -17.14 -6.29 -8.79
C MET A 132 -17.34 -7.27 -7.63
N ILE A 133 -18.58 -7.66 -7.37
CA ILE A 133 -18.93 -8.48 -6.20
C ILE A 133 -19.73 -9.69 -6.65
N ALA A 134 -19.24 -10.87 -6.27
CA ALA A 134 -19.98 -12.12 -6.32
C ALA A 134 -20.38 -12.55 -4.90
N GLN A 135 -21.66 -12.91 -4.70
CA GLN A 135 -22.14 -13.41 -3.41
C GLN A 135 -21.68 -14.85 -3.11
N LYS A 136 -21.25 -15.56 -4.14
CA LYS A 136 -20.65 -16.88 -4.05
C LYS A 136 -19.26 -16.83 -4.69
N ASP A 137 -19.11 -17.39 -5.86
CA ASP A 137 -17.81 -17.59 -6.47
C ASP A 137 -17.56 -16.66 -7.66
N LEU A 138 -16.34 -16.20 -7.79
CA LEU A 138 -15.85 -15.38 -8.89
C LEU A 138 -14.58 -15.97 -9.46
N SER A 139 -14.60 -16.32 -10.75
CA SER A 139 -13.43 -16.78 -11.47
C SER A 139 -13.07 -15.78 -12.57
N ILE A 140 -11.82 -15.33 -12.58
CA ILE A 140 -11.30 -14.37 -13.58
C ILE A 140 -10.11 -14.98 -14.28
N ALA A 141 -10.22 -15.18 -15.59
CA ALA A 141 -9.13 -15.55 -16.47
C ALA A 141 -8.72 -14.33 -17.31
N THR A 142 -7.49 -13.84 -17.12
CA THR A 142 -7.03 -12.61 -17.76
C THR A 142 -5.51 -12.53 -17.88
N ASN A 143 -5.01 -11.68 -18.78
CA ASN A 143 -3.60 -11.36 -18.85
C ASN A 143 -3.19 -10.27 -17.85
N SER A 144 -4.12 -9.35 -17.48
CA SER A 144 -3.81 -8.28 -16.53
C SER A 144 -5.00 -7.82 -15.71
N ILE A 145 -4.73 -7.39 -14.47
CA ILE A 145 -5.70 -6.73 -13.59
C ILE A 145 -5.12 -5.41 -13.12
N VAL A 146 -5.89 -4.34 -13.29
CA VAL A 146 -5.63 -3.01 -12.72
C VAL A 146 -6.81 -2.64 -11.84
N ASN A 147 -6.60 -2.58 -10.53
CA ASN A 147 -7.62 -2.29 -9.52
C ASN A 147 -7.14 -1.09 -8.70
N THR A 148 -7.70 0.10 -8.94
CA THR A 148 -7.18 1.36 -8.40
C THR A 148 -8.25 2.29 -7.87
N ASP A 149 -7.83 3.21 -7.02
CA ASP A 149 -8.62 4.36 -6.56
C ASP A 149 -9.91 3.99 -5.82
N GLY A 150 -9.80 3.06 -4.87
CA GLY A 150 -10.92 2.63 -4.02
C GLY A 150 -11.76 1.50 -4.60
N SER A 151 -11.38 0.95 -5.76
CA SER A 151 -12.10 -0.11 -6.43
C SER A 151 -12.06 -1.43 -5.64
N VAL A 152 -13.07 -2.27 -5.84
CA VAL A 152 -13.19 -3.55 -5.13
C VAL A 152 -13.46 -4.69 -6.11
N ILE A 153 -12.67 -5.75 -5.99
CA ILE A 153 -12.93 -7.07 -6.56
C ILE A 153 -13.15 -8.02 -5.39
N LYS A 154 -14.33 -8.63 -5.29
CA LYS A 154 -14.69 -9.47 -4.15
C LYS A 154 -15.54 -10.67 -4.55
N ALA A 155 -15.25 -11.82 -3.96
CA ALA A 155 -16.19 -12.93 -3.85
C ALA A 155 -16.45 -13.21 -2.38
N GLU A 156 -17.70 -13.39 -1.98
CA GLU A 156 -18.02 -13.84 -0.60
C GLU A 156 -17.69 -15.32 -0.41
N GLY A 157 -17.71 -16.12 -1.48
CA GLY A 157 -17.23 -17.49 -1.53
C GLY A 157 -15.76 -17.55 -1.98
N GLN A 158 -15.50 -18.31 -3.05
CA GLN A 158 -14.14 -18.49 -3.60
C GLN A 158 -13.84 -17.46 -4.68
N LEU A 159 -12.70 -16.80 -4.58
CA LEU A 159 -12.16 -15.97 -5.65
C LEU A 159 -10.98 -16.69 -6.31
N GLN A 160 -11.04 -16.81 -7.63
CA GLN A 160 -10.01 -17.48 -8.41
C GLN A 160 -9.45 -16.54 -9.49
N LEU A 161 -8.17 -16.26 -9.45
CA LEU A 161 -7.48 -15.36 -10.39
C LEU A 161 -6.37 -16.12 -11.12
N GLY A 162 -6.50 -16.25 -12.44
CA GLY A 162 -5.52 -16.93 -13.28
C GLY A 162 -5.52 -16.44 -14.72
N LYS A 163 -4.67 -17.03 -15.56
CA LYS A 163 -4.53 -16.63 -16.96
C LYS A 163 -5.55 -17.26 -17.88
N THR A 164 -5.90 -18.51 -17.60
CA THR A 164 -6.86 -19.30 -18.38
C THR A 164 -7.87 -19.94 -17.44
N MET A 165 -9.01 -20.34 -17.98
CA MET A 165 -10.08 -20.96 -17.22
C MET A 165 -10.71 -22.09 -18.05
N ASP A 166 -11.00 -23.19 -17.40
CA ASP A 166 -11.73 -24.30 -18.02
C ASP A 166 -13.26 -24.07 -17.97
N SER A 167 -14.02 -24.97 -18.56
CA SER A 167 -15.48 -24.91 -18.59
C SER A 167 -16.15 -24.96 -17.21
N THR A 168 -15.46 -25.51 -16.20
CA THR A 168 -15.96 -25.59 -14.82
C THR A 168 -15.78 -24.27 -14.06
N GLY A 169 -14.92 -23.38 -14.56
CA GLY A 169 -14.54 -22.13 -13.89
C GLY A 169 -13.24 -22.24 -13.09
N THR A 170 -12.53 -23.37 -13.21
CA THR A 170 -11.22 -23.52 -12.56
C THR A 170 -10.17 -22.77 -13.35
N VAL A 171 -9.45 -21.88 -12.69
CA VAL A 171 -8.41 -21.08 -13.34
C VAL A 171 -7.06 -21.80 -13.31
N SER A 172 -6.21 -21.46 -14.26
CA SER A 172 -4.83 -21.95 -14.34
C SER A 172 -3.92 -20.95 -15.05
N GLY A 173 -2.61 -21.17 -14.92
CA GLY A 173 -1.60 -20.28 -15.50
C GLY A 173 -1.53 -18.92 -14.79
N LYS A 174 -0.42 -18.21 -14.96
CA LYS A 174 -0.12 -16.96 -14.26
C LYS A 174 -0.54 -15.75 -15.05
N ILE A 175 -1.35 -14.89 -14.46
CA ILE A 175 -1.65 -13.53 -14.93
C ILE A 175 -0.32 -12.79 -15.09
N ASP A 176 -0.12 -12.08 -16.19
CA ASP A 176 1.15 -11.41 -16.44
C ASP A 176 1.40 -10.29 -15.40
N ARG A 177 0.36 -9.54 -15.03
CA ARG A 177 0.48 -8.48 -14.02
C ARG A 177 -0.83 -8.18 -13.30
N ILE A 178 -0.76 -8.04 -11.97
CA ILE A 178 -1.82 -7.51 -11.11
C ILE A 178 -1.31 -6.24 -10.46
N VAL A 179 -2.04 -5.14 -10.59
CA VAL A 179 -1.82 -3.87 -9.89
C VAL A 179 -3.00 -3.60 -8.99
N ASN A 180 -2.78 -3.52 -7.69
CA ASN A 180 -3.79 -3.18 -6.70
C ASN A 180 -3.32 -1.97 -5.89
N THR A 181 -3.80 -0.77 -6.24
CA THR A 181 -3.37 0.47 -5.59
C THR A 181 -4.54 1.16 -4.91
N ALA A 182 -4.44 1.39 -3.60
CA ALA A 182 -5.50 2.03 -2.83
C ALA A 182 -6.86 1.31 -2.96
N SER A 183 -6.87 0.01 -3.17
CA SER A 183 -8.04 -0.77 -3.59
C SER A 183 -8.03 -2.14 -2.94
N THR A 184 -9.13 -2.88 -3.05
CA THR A 184 -9.27 -4.16 -2.38
C THR A 184 -9.51 -5.30 -3.36
N ILE A 185 -8.78 -6.40 -3.18
CA ILE A 185 -9.06 -7.72 -3.73
C ILE A 185 -9.36 -8.63 -2.54
N GLU A 186 -10.59 -9.15 -2.45
CA GLU A 186 -11.08 -9.89 -1.29
C GLU A 186 -11.58 -11.28 -1.65
N PHE A 187 -11.02 -12.27 -0.99
CA PHE A 187 -11.31 -13.70 -1.07
C PHE A 187 -12.14 -14.07 0.16
N GLY A 188 -13.47 -14.05 0.09
CA GLY A 188 -14.34 -14.16 1.26
C GLY A 188 -14.14 -15.48 2.04
N GLN A 189 -14.27 -16.61 1.39
CA GLN A 189 -14.01 -17.93 1.98
C GLN A 189 -12.67 -18.54 1.54
N GLY A 190 -11.85 -17.76 0.82
CA GLY A 190 -10.56 -18.20 0.31
C GLY A 190 -10.50 -18.21 -1.21
N GLY A 191 -9.42 -18.81 -1.74
CA GLY A 191 -9.25 -18.93 -3.19
C GLY A 191 -7.80 -19.04 -3.63
N ALA A 192 -7.58 -18.73 -4.91
CA ALA A 192 -6.26 -18.84 -5.53
C ALA A 192 -5.91 -17.62 -6.37
N LEU A 193 -4.63 -17.25 -6.33
CA LEU A 193 -4.04 -16.16 -7.10
C LEU A 193 -2.78 -16.67 -7.80
N TYR A 194 -2.82 -16.71 -9.12
CA TYR A 194 -1.70 -17.10 -9.97
C TYR A 194 -1.24 -15.90 -10.80
N ALA A 195 -0.04 -15.39 -10.57
CA ALA A 195 0.48 -14.24 -11.29
C ALA A 195 2.00 -14.29 -11.45
N LYS A 196 2.52 -13.67 -12.54
CA LYS A 196 3.94 -13.39 -12.66
C LYS A 196 4.35 -12.21 -11.81
N SER A 197 3.53 -11.16 -11.78
CA SER A 197 3.80 -9.95 -10.98
C SER A 197 2.56 -9.47 -10.26
N VAL A 198 2.71 -9.16 -8.97
CA VAL A 198 1.69 -8.50 -8.13
C VAL A 198 2.29 -7.26 -7.50
N ASP A 199 1.71 -6.10 -7.82
CA ASP A 199 2.02 -4.82 -7.20
C ASP A 199 0.87 -4.43 -6.27
N ASN A 200 1.02 -4.60 -4.96
CA ASN A 200 0.05 -4.15 -3.95
C ASN A 200 0.56 -2.87 -3.29
N LYS A 201 -0.05 -1.73 -3.60
CA LYS A 201 0.51 -0.42 -3.30
C LYS A 201 -0.44 0.49 -2.54
N ASN A 202 0.14 1.31 -1.70
CA ASN A 202 -0.56 2.42 -1.05
C ASN A 202 -0.76 3.57 -2.05
N GLY A 203 -1.97 4.11 -2.12
CA GLY A 203 -2.31 5.21 -3.03
C GLY A 203 -2.00 6.60 -2.49
N GLY A 204 -1.59 6.71 -1.23
CA GLY A 204 -1.19 7.97 -0.61
C GLY A 204 -0.99 7.83 0.88
N ILE A 205 0.16 8.32 1.34
CA ILE A 205 0.54 8.35 2.75
C ILE A 205 0.92 9.78 3.09
N THR A 206 0.39 10.28 4.19
CA THR A 206 0.88 11.50 4.82
C THR A 206 1.47 11.18 6.18
N LEU A 207 2.54 11.89 6.53
CA LEU A 207 3.20 11.75 7.81
C LEU A 207 2.92 12.99 8.66
N LYS A 208 2.85 12.80 9.98
CA LYS A 208 2.86 13.87 10.98
C LYS A 208 3.93 13.62 11.99
N ARG A 209 4.44 14.71 12.56
CA ARG A 209 5.42 14.67 13.63
C ARG A 209 4.72 14.59 14.99
N VAL A 210 5.19 13.68 15.82
CA VAL A 210 4.68 13.49 17.18
C VAL A 210 5.83 13.47 18.19
N ALA A 211 5.59 13.99 19.37
CA ALA A 211 6.54 13.92 20.47
C ALA A 211 6.75 12.48 20.95
N VAL A 212 7.99 12.16 21.34
CA VAL A 212 8.39 10.86 21.88
C VAL A 212 8.93 11.07 23.29
N GLY A 213 8.20 10.58 24.29
CA GLY A 213 8.59 10.73 25.68
C GLY A 213 8.41 12.16 26.21
N GLU A 214 8.94 12.39 27.40
CA GLU A 214 8.94 13.69 28.04
C GLU A 214 10.17 14.50 27.63
N LYS A 215 10.11 15.80 27.82
CA LYS A 215 11.21 16.70 27.66
C LYS A 215 12.29 16.42 28.73
N GLU A 216 13.50 16.17 28.32
CA GLU A 216 14.65 15.88 29.17
C GLU A 216 15.45 17.16 29.42
N HIS A 217 15.66 17.52 30.68
CA HIS A 217 16.57 18.61 31.03
C HIS A 217 17.96 18.07 31.29
N VAL A 218 18.92 18.40 30.41
CA VAL A 218 20.32 17.99 30.47
C VAL A 218 21.15 19.07 31.11
N LYS A 219 21.77 18.75 32.24
CA LYS A 219 22.72 19.62 32.98
C LYS A 219 24.11 19.02 32.95
N ASN A 220 25.08 19.90 33.09
CA ASN A 220 26.49 19.50 33.34
C ASN A 220 27.10 18.62 32.24
N GLU A 221 26.61 18.72 31.03
CA GLU A 221 27.30 18.14 29.88
C GLU A 221 28.45 19.09 29.46
N VAL A 222 29.63 18.53 29.21
CA VAL A 222 30.84 19.30 28.89
C VAL A 222 31.57 18.73 27.69
N ALA A 223 32.29 19.59 26.98
CA ALA A 223 33.20 19.17 25.92
C ALA A 223 34.47 20.02 25.92
N PRO A 224 35.65 19.40 25.75
CA PRO A 224 36.87 20.15 25.43
C PRO A 224 36.70 20.94 24.13
N SER A 225 37.27 22.13 24.04
CA SER A 225 37.22 22.94 22.82
C SER A 225 37.79 22.16 21.63
N GLY A 226 37.12 22.21 20.49
CA GLY A 226 37.51 21.46 19.28
C GLY A 226 37.16 19.97 19.28
N SER A 227 36.53 19.45 20.37
CA SER A 227 36.05 18.07 20.44
C SER A 227 34.54 17.98 20.16
N ILE A 228 34.13 16.98 19.38
CA ILE A 228 32.72 16.61 19.21
C ILE A 228 32.25 15.70 20.35
N LYS A 229 33.17 15.13 21.12
CA LYS A 229 32.85 14.20 22.20
C LYS A 229 32.34 14.97 23.41
N ARG A 230 31.19 14.57 23.92
CA ARG A 230 30.51 15.09 25.11
C ARG A 230 30.79 14.17 26.29
N TYR A 231 30.89 14.76 27.45
CA TYR A 231 31.12 14.11 28.73
C TYR A 231 30.11 14.65 29.73
N GLN A 232 29.67 13.86 30.67
CA GLN A 232 28.90 14.31 31.82
C GLN A 232 29.89 14.65 32.96
N LEU A 233 29.75 15.84 33.59
CA LEU A 233 30.44 16.11 34.83
C LEU A 233 30.06 15.07 35.88
N SER A 234 31.06 14.46 36.47
CA SER A 234 30.88 13.47 37.53
C SER A 234 30.39 14.09 38.82
N GLU A 235 30.75 15.36 39.05
CA GLU A 235 30.38 16.12 40.25
C GLU A 235 30.23 17.60 39.87
N GLU A 236 29.39 18.33 40.60
CA GLU A 236 29.25 19.80 40.46
C GLU A 236 30.31 20.58 41.27
N ARG A 237 31.07 19.90 42.12
CA ARG A 237 32.16 20.48 42.90
C ARG A 237 33.28 20.95 41.98
N ILE A 238 33.81 22.12 42.26
CA ILE A 238 35.07 22.62 41.68
C ILE A 238 36.20 22.25 42.63
N TYR A 239 37.17 21.49 42.13
CA TYR A 239 38.38 21.13 42.88
C TYR A 239 39.30 22.32 42.97
N GLY A 240 39.82 22.61 44.16
CA GLY A 240 40.76 23.74 44.40
C GLY A 240 42.21 23.43 43.98
N HIS A 241 43.08 24.41 44.17
CA HIS A 241 44.49 24.32 43.79
C HIS A 241 45.22 23.14 44.51
N ASP A 242 44.86 22.89 45.76
CA ASP A 242 45.54 21.90 46.59
C ASP A 242 44.78 20.54 46.62
N ASP A 243 43.66 20.43 45.89
CA ASP A 243 42.89 19.21 45.81
C ASP A 243 43.55 18.20 44.85
N GLU A 244 43.58 16.92 45.23
CA GLU A 244 43.94 15.84 44.29
C GLU A 244 42.88 15.66 43.23
N ILE A 245 43.25 15.71 41.95
CA ILE A 245 42.34 15.59 40.83
C ILE A 245 42.10 14.11 40.53
N PRO A 246 40.84 13.64 40.61
CA PRO A 246 40.49 12.23 40.30
C PRO A 246 40.82 11.90 38.84
N LYS A 247 41.51 10.78 38.61
CA LYS A 247 41.90 10.29 37.27
C LYS A 247 40.80 9.39 36.62
N ASP A 248 39.78 9.08 37.36
CA ASP A 248 38.67 8.25 36.93
C ASP A 248 37.35 9.04 36.70
N LYS A 249 37.42 10.38 36.83
CA LYS A 249 36.25 11.26 36.76
C LYS A 249 36.46 12.41 35.76
N VAL A 250 35.34 13.01 35.36
CA VAL A 250 35.30 14.27 34.63
C VAL A 250 34.87 15.37 35.60
N VAL A 251 35.77 16.28 35.91
CA VAL A 251 35.58 17.30 36.96
C VAL A 251 36.12 18.66 36.53
N VAL A 252 35.67 19.73 37.20
CA VAL A 252 36.23 21.05 37.01
C VAL A 252 37.25 21.33 38.12
N HIS A 253 38.43 21.81 37.73
CA HIS A 253 39.53 22.18 38.63
C HIS A 253 39.83 23.65 38.49
N SER A 254 40.04 24.35 39.61
CA SER A 254 40.42 25.73 39.69
C SER A 254 41.85 25.80 40.24
N SER A 255 42.85 25.90 39.33
CA SER A 255 44.22 26.22 39.69
C SER A 255 44.47 27.74 39.48
N GLU A 256 45.06 28.12 38.39
CA GLU A 256 45.19 29.52 37.95
C GLU A 256 43.95 29.95 37.12
N ASN A 257 43.33 29.00 36.43
CA ASN A 257 42.10 29.16 35.65
C ASN A 257 41.18 27.96 35.86
N LEU A 258 39.94 28.08 35.43
CA LEU A 258 38.97 26.94 35.43
C LEU A 258 39.31 25.98 34.30
N GLN A 259 39.81 24.80 34.65
CA GLN A 259 40.15 23.72 33.75
C GLN A 259 39.14 22.59 33.83
N LEU A 260 38.83 21.98 32.70
CA LEU A 260 38.14 20.72 32.67
C LEU A 260 39.14 19.57 32.76
N SER A 261 39.06 18.72 33.74
CA SER A 261 39.84 17.49 33.80
C SER A 261 38.99 16.32 33.27
N VAL A 262 39.43 15.74 32.17
CA VAL A 262 38.79 14.57 31.57
C VAL A 262 39.66 13.35 31.90
N TYR A 263 39.25 12.60 32.93
CA TYR A 263 40.00 11.45 33.43
C TYR A 263 41.46 11.74 33.76
N GLY A 264 41.68 12.88 34.42
CA GLY A 264 43.02 13.34 34.80
C GLY A 264 43.78 14.16 33.72
N ASP A 265 43.20 14.30 32.52
CA ASP A 265 43.78 15.11 31.45
C ASP A 265 43.20 16.54 31.45
N PRO A 266 43.98 17.59 31.81
CA PRO A 266 43.48 18.95 31.95
C PRO A 266 43.26 19.62 30.59
N LYS A 267 42.17 20.38 30.49
CA LYS A 267 41.78 21.16 29.32
C LYS A 267 41.51 22.60 29.72
N ASP A 268 42.33 23.52 29.20
CA ASP A 268 42.24 24.98 29.46
C ASP A 268 41.08 25.66 28.73
N SER A 269 40.56 25.02 27.71
CA SER A 269 39.43 25.52 26.93
C SER A 269 38.39 24.44 26.76
N TRP A 270 37.19 24.75 27.20
CA TRP A 270 36.07 23.80 27.21
C TRP A 270 34.72 24.52 27.23
N THR A 271 33.63 23.81 26.98
CA THR A 271 32.27 24.35 27.01
C THR A 271 31.38 23.49 27.88
N LYS A 272 30.57 24.12 28.71
CA LYS A 272 29.51 23.51 29.49
C LYS A 272 28.19 23.78 28.74
N TYR A 273 27.37 22.77 28.64
CA TYR A 273 26.03 22.81 28.04
C TYR A 273 24.99 22.54 29.09
N GLU A 274 23.93 23.34 29.04
CA GLU A 274 22.69 23.14 29.79
C GLU A 274 21.52 23.39 28.85
N TYR A 275 20.70 22.37 28.59
CA TYR A 275 19.67 22.46 27.57
C TYR A 275 18.52 21.49 27.84
N ASP A 276 17.39 21.78 27.21
CA ASP A 276 16.27 20.87 27.12
C ASP A 276 16.37 20.07 25.83
N ARG A 277 16.26 18.75 25.96
CA ARG A 277 16.22 17.83 24.84
C ARG A 277 14.80 17.35 24.62
N THR A 278 14.30 17.54 23.41
CA THR A 278 13.04 16.99 22.95
C THR A 278 13.27 15.99 21.85
N ARG A 279 12.45 14.95 21.84
CA ARG A 279 12.48 13.90 20.81
C ARG A 279 11.13 13.89 20.10
N GLU A 280 11.16 13.84 18.79
CA GLU A 280 9.99 13.72 17.95
C GLU A 280 10.25 12.69 16.87
N LYS A 281 9.19 12.10 16.34
CA LYS A 281 9.29 11.19 15.19
C LYS A 281 8.13 11.39 14.23
N ASP A 282 8.37 11.06 12.98
CA ASP A 282 7.32 10.98 11.99
C ASP A 282 6.52 9.66 12.19
N VAL A 283 5.21 9.77 12.14
CA VAL A 283 4.26 8.65 12.15
C VAL A 283 3.27 8.82 11.02
N VAL A 284 2.64 7.74 10.59
CA VAL A 284 1.58 7.80 9.58
C VAL A 284 0.41 8.63 10.13
N ASP A 285 -0.02 9.62 9.38
CA ASP A 285 -1.21 10.43 9.66
C ASP A 285 -2.41 9.90 8.88
N THR A 286 -2.25 9.77 7.55
CA THR A 286 -3.25 9.17 6.68
C THR A 286 -2.62 8.10 5.81
N SER A 287 -3.41 7.08 5.46
CA SER A 287 -2.96 5.96 4.65
C SER A 287 -4.12 5.43 3.81
N ASN A 288 -3.85 5.11 2.56
CA ASN A 288 -4.81 4.49 1.65
C ASN A 288 -4.20 3.22 1.04
N PRO A 289 -4.14 2.12 1.81
CA PRO A 289 -3.43 0.92 1.40
C PRO A 289 -4.16 0.15 0.30
N GLY A 290 -3.40 -0.53 -0.55
CA GLY A 290 -3.88 -1.67 -1.30
C GLY A 290 -4.11 -2.84 -0.34
N ARG A 291 -5.18 -3.61 -0.55
CA ARG A 291 -5.52 -4.77 0.27
C ARG A 291 -5.73 -5.99 -0.59
N ILE A 292 -5.03 -7.06 -0.30
CA ILE A 292 -5.28 -8.41 -0.79
C ILE A 292 -5.56 -9.24 0.44
N ILE A 293 -6.83 -9.51 0.69
CA ILE A 293 -7.28 -10.11 1.96
C ILE A 293 -8.14 -11.34 1.71
N SER A 294 -8.01 -12.33 2.59
CA SER A 294 -8.81 -13.55 2.56
C SER A 294 -9.47 -13.80 3.90
N GLY A 295 -10.76 -14.16 3.88
CA GLY A 295 -11.50 -14.65 5.05
C GLY A 295 -11.30 -16.15 5.32
N GLY A 296 -10.68 -16.87 4.41
CA GLY A 296 -10.28 -18.28 4.53
C GLY A 296 -8.83 -18.46 4.08
N ASP A 297 -8.53 -19.62 3.51
CA ASP A 297 -7.20 -19.94 2.98
C ASP A 297 -6.93 -19.16 1.68
N LEU A 298 -5.70 -18.77 1.46
CA LEU A 298 -5.25 -18.11 0.25
C LEU A 298 -4.08 -18.86 -0.38
N HIS A 299 -4.31 -19.46 -1.53
CA HIS A 299 -3.24 -20.05 -2.31
C HIS A 299 -2.65 -19.03 -3.28
N MET A 300 -1.33 -18.81 -3.21
CA MET A 300 -0.62 -17.88 -4.08
C MET A 300 0.53 -18.57 -4.80
N ASP A 301 0.57 -18.47 -6.12
CA ASP A 301 1.73 -18.82 -6.92
C ASP A 301 2.14 -17.60 -7.76
N VAL A 302 3.12 -16.85 -7.25
CA VAL A 302 3.53 -15.54 -7.75
C VAL A 302 5.04 -15.51 -7.97
N ASP A 303 5.50 -15.05 -9.13
CA ASP A 303 6.95 -14.95 -9.38
C ASP A 303 7.55 -13.74 -8.68
N HIS A 304 6.90 -12.56 -8.78
CA HIS A 304 7.34 -11.32 -8.14
C HIS A 304 6.18 -10.62 -7.42
N MET A 305 6.34 -10.31 -6.14
CA MET A 305 5.35 -9.62 -5.35
C MET A 305 5.95 -8.42 -4.64
N THR A 306 5.39 -7.23 -4.90
CA THR A 306 5.70 -6.00 -4.17
C THR A 306 4.54 -5.63 -3.26
N ASN A 307 4.82 -5.37 -1.99
CA ASN A 307 3.84 -4.89 -1.02
C ASN A 307 4.33 -3.58 -0.40
N GLU A 308 3.89 -2.46 -0.97
CA GLU A 308 4.32 -1.12 -0.57
C GLU A 308 3.31 -0.50 0.41
N ALA A 309 3.68 -0.43 1.69
CA ALA A 309 2.86 0.14 2.75
C ALA A 309 1.38 -0.30 2.68
N SER A 310 1.15 -1.58 2.38
CA SER A 310 -0.13 -2.17 2.03
C SER A 310 -0.33 -3.50 2.74
N GLN A 311 -1.52 -4.09 2.63
CA GLN A 311 -1.91 -5.28 3.38
C GLN A 311 -2.05 -6.50 2.48
N ILE A 312 -1.44 -7.61 2.89
CA ILE A 312 -1.72 -8.96 2.40
C ILE A 312 -1.97 -9.82 3.63
N SER A 313 -3.16 -10.43 3.73
CA SER A 313 -3.52 -11.25 4.90
C SER A 313 -4.56 -12.30 4.57
N ALA A 314 -4.55 -13.38 5.30
CA ALA A 314 -5.59 -14.40 5.30
C ALA A 314 -6.00 -14.73 6.73
N ALA A 315 -7.27 -15.05 6.93
CA ALA A 315 -7.74 -15.56 8.22
C ALA A 315 -7.40 -17.05 8.39
N GLY A 316 -7.26 -17.77 7.29
CA GLY A 316 -6.72 -19.13 7.22
C GLY A 316 -5.24 -19.14 6.84
N ASP A 317 -4.81 -20.18 6.17
CA ASP A 317 -3.42 -20.36 5.74
C ASP A 317 -3.11 -19.62 4.44
N ILE A 318 -1.92 -19.05 4.34
CA ILE A 318 -1.34 -18.60 3.07
C ILE A 318 -0.40 -19.70 2.59
N THR A 319 -0.70 -20.29 1.44
CA THR A 319 0.05 -21.40 0.87
C THR A 319 0.53 -21.08 -0.54
N GLY A 320 1.46 -21.88 -1.06
CA GLY A 320 1.95 -21.76 -2.44
C GLY A 320 3.39 -21.25 -2.49
N THR A 321 3.73 -20.55 -3.58
CA THR A 321 5.10 -20.09 -3.84
C THR A 321 5.12 -18.62 -4.20
N VAL A 322 6.02 -17.86 -3.57
CA VAL A 322 6.37 -16.51 -3.98
C VAL A 322 7.86 -16.47 -4.28
N GLY A 323 8.22 -16.30 -5.56
CA GLY A 323 9.61 -16.36 -6.00
C GLY A 323 10.44 -15.19 -5.44
N GLN A 324 9.96 -13.97 -5.56
CA GLN A 324 10.58 -12.78 -4.97
C GLN A 324 9.52 -11.92 -4.26
N TYR A 325 9.78 -11.58 -3.01
CA TYR A 325 8.90 -10.71 -2.22
C TYR A 325 9.63 -9.45 -1.79
N GLU A 326 9.06 -8.30 -2.11
CA GLU A 326 9.57 -7.00 -1.72
C GLU A 326 8.54 -6.26 -0.87
N GLN A 327 8.93 -5.90 0.35
CA GLN A 327 8.14 -5.06 1.22
C GLN A 327 8.84 -3.75 1.48
N SER A 328 8.11 -2.64 1.42
CA SER A 328 8.63 -1.33 1.75
C SER A 328 7.67 -0.55 2.65
N ASN A 329 8.26 0.20 3.58
CA ASN A 329 7.57 1.16 4.43
C ASN A 329 7.91 2.59 3.99
N PRO A 330 7.04 3.56 4.29
CA PRO A 330 7.35 4.96 4.05
C PRO A 330 8.57 5.40 4.86
N LYS A 331 9.38 6.28 4.29
CA LYS A 331 10.53 6.88 4.95
C LYS A 331 10.09 8.14 5.70
N GLY A 332 10.54 8.27 6.91
CA GLY A 332 10.37 9.44 7.77
C GLY A 332 11.64 9.72 8.54
N ASN A 333 11.53 10.51 9.60
CA ASN A 333 12.67 10.89 10.41
C ASN A 333 12.34 10.83 11.90
N GLU A 334 13.38 10.60 12.69
CA GLU A 334 13.43 10.93 14.10
C GLU A 334 14.21 12.24 14.28
N TYR A 335 13.70 13.10 15.15
CA TYR A 335 14.27 14.41 15.43
C TYR A 335 14.66 14.50 16.89
N ILE A 336 15.88 14.95 17.14
CA ILE A 336 16.36 15.30 18.49
C ILE A 336 16.69 16.77 18.44
N THR A 337 15.98 17.58 19.22
CA THR A 337 16.23 19.02 19.32
C THR A 337 16.75 19.33 20.71
N GLU A 338 17.84 20.07 20.77
CA GLU A 338 18.47 20.56 21.99
C GLU A 338 18.45 22.08 21.94
N ASP A 339 17.85 22.71 22.98
CA ASP A 339 17.69 24.17 23.07
C ASP A 339 18.04 24.63 24.48
N GLY A 340 19.00 25.53 24.60
CA GLY A 340 19.48 26.01 25.89
C GLY A 340 20.67 26.95 25.81
N THR A 341 21.64 26.76 26.67
CA THR A 341 22.83 27.60 26.77
C THR A 341 24.12 26.80 26.67
N ALA A 342 25.11 27.42 26.12
CA ALA A 342 26.48 26.92 26.08
C ALA A 342 27.42 27.98 26.70
N THR A 343 28.07 27.61 27.80
CA THR A 343 29.04 28.48 28.47
C THR A 343 30.44 28.00 28.16
N SER A 344 31.19 28.83 27.44
CA SER A 344 32.58 28.53 27.06
C SER A 344 33.54 29.11 28.10
N TYR A 345 34.52 28.32 28.45
CA TYR A 345 35.61 28.64 29.36
C TYR A 345 36.92 28.57 28.59
N SER A 346 37.74 29.59 28.70
CA SER A 346 39.08 29.57 28.06
C SER A 346 40.09 30.31 28.91
N ARG A 347 41.33 29.81 28.89
CA ARG A 347 42.46 30.48 29.58
C ARG A 347 42.72 31.82 28.91
N ARG A 348 42.89 32.86 29.77
CA ARG A 348 43.30 34.17 29.35
C ARG A 348 44.49 34.61 30.20
N ARG A 349 45.64 34.84 29.55
CA ARG A 349 46.84 35.38 30.21
C ARG A 349 46.87 36.91 30.11
N ARG A 350 46.99 37.60 31.25
CA ARG A 350 47.05 39.04 31.30
C ARG A 350 48.06 39.49 32.38
N HIS A 351 49.06 40.27 31.97
CA HIS A 351 50.11 40.79 32.88
C HIS A 351 50.76 39.71 33.75
N GLY A 352 51.03 38.53 33.22
CA GLY A 352 51.66 37.43 33.95
C GLY A 352 50.75 36.57 34.79
N TRP A 353 49.47 36.91 34.90
CA TRP A 353 48.45 36.14 35.63
C TRP A 353 47.51 35.43 34.67
N ASP A 354 47.20 34.21 35.00
CA ASP A 354 46.18 33.46 34.29
C ASP A 354 44.78 33.69 34.88
N THR A 355 43.81 33.86 34.04
CA THR A 355 42.41 34.02 34.40
C THR A 355 41.54 33.22 33.46
N THR A 356 40.29 33.00 33.83
CA THR A 356 39.30 32.35 32.95
C THR A 356 38.48 33.43 32.22
N ASN A 357 38.45 33.33 30.90
CA ASN A 357 37.44 34.06 30.11
C ASN A 357 36.20 33.19 29.97
N ILE A 358 35.06 33.73 30.40
CA ILE A 358 33.76 33.02 30.38
C ILE A 358 32.87 33.73 29.38
N ARG A 359 32.26 32.96 28.48
CA ARG A 359 31.31 33.49 27.50
C ARG A 359 30.12 32.57 27.39
N GLU A 360 28.95 33.10 27.61
CA GLU A 360 27.69 32.42 27.43
C GLU A 360 27.08 32.76 26.06
N ALA A 361 26.44 31.77 25.42
CA ALA A 361 25.74 31.90 24.16
C ALA A 361 24.54 30.96 24.14
N ASN A 362 23.55 31.31 23.33
CA ASN A 362 22.46 30.37 23.03
C ASN A 362 22.99 29.13 22.34
N TYR A 363 22.49 27.98 22.76
CA TYR A 363 22.79 26.68 22.17
C TYR A 363 21.55 26.10 21.53
N LYS A 364 21.65 25.80 20.26
CA LYS A 364 20.62 25.05 19.51
C LYS A 364 21.29 24.01 18.66
N ASN A 365 20.74 22.79 18.72
CA ASN A 365 21.20 21.69 17.89
C ASN A 365 19.99 20.87 17.46
N THR A 366 20.00 20.39 16.22
CA THR A 366 18.97 19.50 15.69
C THR A 366 19.65 18.34 14.97
N ILE A 367 19.33 17.14 15.41
CA ILE A 367 19.79 15.90 14.79
C ILE A 367 18.60 15.27 14.11
N VAL A 368 18.74 14.89 12.86
CA VAL A 368 17.69 14.25 12.06
C VAL A 368 18.22 12.89 11.62
N ASN A 369 17.53 11.83 12.04
CA ASN A 369 17.88 10.46 11.71
C ASN A 369 16.79 9.87 10.82
N PRO A 370 17.09 9.52 9.55
CA PRO A 370 16.15 8.82 8.70
C PRO A 370 15.72 7.47 9.30
N THR A 371 14.45 7.15 9.22
CA THR A 371 13.91 5.89 9.74
C THR A 371 12.75 5.40 8.87
N ASP A 372 12.45 4.11 8.94
CA ASP A 372 11.24 3.56 8.38
C ASP A 372 10.07 3.82 9.32
N VAL A 373 8.97 4.30 8.75
CA VAL A 373 7.75 4.55 9.51
C VAL A 373 6.84 3.33 9.40
N PRO A 374 6.56 2.62 10.50
CA PRO A 374 5.65 1.49 10.46
C PRO A 374 4.25 1.94 10.04
N VAL A 375 3.67 1.28 9.05
CA VAL A 375 2.27 1.44 8.72
C VAL A 375 1.49 0.48 9.62
N ALA A 376 0.57 1.02 10.44
CA ALA A 376 -0.30 0.19 11.23
C ALA A 376 -1.19 -0.63 10.28
N VAL A 377 -0.97 -1.93 10.24
CA VAL A 377 -1.87 -2.87 9.60
C VAL A 377 -3.06 -3.02 10.54
N TYR A 378 -4.22 -2.53 10.14
CA TYR A 378 -5.45 -2.77 10.90
C TYR A 378 -5.78 -4.26 10.85
N GLY A 379 -5.73 -4.88 12.00
CA GLY A 379 -5.92 -6.30 12.20
C GLY A 379 -4.62 -6.92 12.72
N SER A 380 -4.39 -6.78 14.02
CA SER A 380 -3.43 -7.62 14.72
C SER A 380 -3.94 -9.05 14.62
N HIS A 381 -3.44 -9.81 13.71
CA HIS A 381 -3.43 -11.25 13.86
C HIS A 381 -2.08 -11.80 13.47
N VAL A 382 -1.44 -12.16 14.56
CA VAL A 382 -0.65 -13.35 14.81
C VAL A 382 0.01 -13.90 13.56
N GLU A 383 1.29 -13.64 13.52
CA GLU A 383 2.26 -14.47 12.82
C GLU A 383 2.07 -15.92 13.21
N HIS A 384 1.32 -16.67 12.44
CA HIS A 384 1.57 -18.07 12.28
C HIS A 384 2.50 -18.24 11.09
N SER A 385 3.78 -17.99 11.32
CA SER A 385 4.79 -18.55 10.46
C SER A 385 4.82 -20.04 10.71
N THR A 386 4.16 -20.81 9.88
CA THR A 386 4.54 -22.20 9.74
C THR A 386 5.89 -22.21 9.02
N SER A 387 6.84 -22.90 9.60
CA SER A 387 8.26 -22.92 9.26
C SER A 387 8.63 -23.57 7.91
N ASP A 388 7.75 -23.54 6.92
CA ASP A 388 7.98 -24.16 5.62
C ASP A 388 8.01 -23.18 4.43
N ALA A 389 8.00 -21.88 4.68
CA ALA A 389 8.38 -20.92 3.67
C ALA A 389 9.93 -20.89 3.60
N THR A 390 10.52 -21.76 2.83
CA THR A 390 11.93 -21.62 2.43
C THR A 390 12.03 -20.40 1.53
N VAL A 391 12.38 -19.25 2.12
CA VAL A 391 12.90 -18.12 1.36
C VAL A 391 14.29 -18.53 0.91
N ASP A 392 14.40 -18.96 -0.33
CA ASP A 392 15.70 -19.16 -0.97
C ASP A 392 16.30 -17.79 -1.26
N THR A 393 17.19 -17.35 -0.35
CA THR A 393 18.05 -16.18 -0.55
C THR A 393 19.36 -16.64 -1.14
N SER A 394 19.40 -16.84 -2.44
CA SER A 394 20.66 -16.96 -3.20
C SER A 394 20.71 -15.95 -4.33
#